data_bb5bf3c9bc603383fe2ca45cfc4f7433
#
_entry.id   bb5bf3c9bc603383fe2ca45cfc4f7433
#
_cell.length_a   1.000
_cell.length_b   1.000
_cell.length_c   1.000
_cell.angle_alpha   90.00
_cell.angle_beta   90.00
_cell.angle_gamma   90.00
#
_symmetry.space_group_name_H-M   'P 1'
#
loop_
_entity.id
_entity.type
_entity.pdbx_description
1 polymer ?
#
loop_
_entity_poly.entity_id
_entity_poly.type
_entity_poly.pdbx_seq_one_letter_code
_entity_poly.pdbx_strand_id
1 'polypeptide(L)'
;MNLKVRLAVMNFLEFAVWGAYLTCMGNYLGIAGLGDKISWFYAIQGIVSIFMPTLMGIVADKYIQPQRLLGLCHLFAGAFMIGCWWMGYEAGFGNELPNKSLFIALYTLSCAFYMPTIALTNTVAFTILKENNLDTVKDFPPIRVLGTVGFIATMWFVNCAFIDDAGFGFTLGENARKFQYTYMQFFVSGILSVVLFAYCFTLPQCKLVKKEGKVSLAESLGLNAFKLFKRRQMALFFIFSALLGMCLQVTNGFAGPFLTSFKGIPEFANSFAANNATLLTSISQMSEACCILMIPFFLKRFGIKIVMLMSLFAWVFRFGFFGIGNPAMPGVIFFILSCVVYGVAFDFFNVSGGIFVDQECDPKIKASAQGLFMMMTNGLGATIGTLTAGEIVNKFCSWEYFIVNGEKQSFLVGDWQTCWFTFATFALVVGILFAIVFKPEKKPIEKITH
;
A
#
# COMPACT_ATOMS: atom_id res chain seq x y z
N MET A 1 29.00 -6.84 -9.06
CA MET A 1 28.03 -6.74 -7.94
C MET A 1 27.36 -8.10 -7.75
N ASN A 2 27.29 -8.61 -6.53
CA ASN A 2 26.66 -9.91 -6.23
C ASN A 2 25.20 -9.91 -6.71
N LEU A 3 24.73 -11.05 -7.23
CA LEU A 3 23.39 -11.22 -7.78
C LEU A 3 22.29 -10.83 -6.77
N LYS A 4 22.42 -11.28 -5.51
CA LYS A 4 21.47 -10.93 -4.44
C LYS A 4 21.40 -9.43 -4.19
N VAL A 5 22.55 -8.73 -4.23
CA VAL A 5 22.58 -7.27 -4.11
C VAL A 5 21.87 -6.58 -5.27
N ARG A 6 22.01 -7.11 -6.50
CA ARG A 6 21.29 -6.55 -7.67
C ARG A 6 19.78 -6.69 -7.52
N LEU A 7 19.30 -7.83 -7.05
CA LEU A 7 17.89 -8.06 -6.79
C LEU A 7 17.38 -7.22 -5.59
N ALA A 8 18.21 -7.02 -4.56
CA ALA A 8 17.90 -6.18 -3.42
C ALA A 8 17.73 -4.70 -3.83
N VAL A 9 18.64 -4.18 -4.69
CA VAL A 9 18.51 -2.81 -5.25
C VAL A 9 17.24 -2.68 -6.10
N MET A 10 16.91 -3.68 -6.91
CA MET A 10 15.66 -3.71 -7.67
C MET A 10 14.45 -3.60 -6.73
N ASN A 11 14.39 -4.41 -5.67
CA ASN A 11 13.30 -4.36 -4.71
C ASN A 11 13.26 -3.03 -3.94
N PHE A 12 14.43 -2.50 -3.56
CA PHE A 12 14.53 -1.19 -2.93
C PHE A 12 13.90 -0.10 -3.80
N LEU A 13 14.28 -0.02 -5.07
CA LEU A 13 13.76 0.98 -6.01
C LEU A 13 12.27 0.79 -6.28
N GLU A 14 11.79 -0.47 -6.43
CA GLU A 14 10.39 -0.80 -6.64
C GLU A 14 9.49 -0.16 -5.58
N PHE A 15 9.80 -0.38 -4.31
CA PHE A 15 9.00 0.15 -3.21
C PHE A 15 9.32 1.59 -2.85
N ALA A 16 10.51 2.09 -3.19
CA ALA A 16 10.87 3.49 -3.08
C ALA A 16 9.99 4.39 -3.96
N VAL A 17 9.66 3.94 -5.17
CA VAL A 17 8.70 4.62 -6.07
C VAL A 17 7.36 4.84 -5.37
N TRP A 18 6.85 3.85 -4.69
CA TRP A 18 5.54 3.89 -4.01
C TRP A 18 5.58 4.70 -2.71
N GLY A 19 6.65 4.52 -1.91
CA GLY A 19 6.86 5.23 -0.66
C GLY A 19 6.97 6.75 -0.83
N ALA A 20 7.32 7.23 -2.01
CA ALA A 20 7.45 8.65 -2.29
C ALA A 20 6.11 9.41 -2.20
N TYR A 21 4.98 8.76 -2.49
CA TYR A 21 3.69 9.47 -2.55
C TYR A 21 2.54 8.79 -1.81
N LEU A 22 2.56 7.47 -1.61
CA LEU A 22 1.39 6.72 -1.15
C LEU A 22 0.78 7.28 0.14
N THR A 23 1.58 7.62 1.12
CA THR A 23 1.10 8.05 2.45
C THR A 23 0.93 9.55 2.61
N CYS A 24 1.43 10.35 1.66
CA CYS A 24 1.39 11.81 1.75
C CYS A 24 0.57 12.49 0.62
N MET A 25 0.18 11.76 -0.41
CA MET A 25 -0.57 12.30 -1.55
C MET A 25 -1.85 13.02 -1.12
N GLY A 26 -2.56 12.51 -0.11
CA GLY A 26 -3.78 13.13 0.41
C GLY A 26 -3.58 14.57 0.86
N ASN A 27 -2.41 14.92 1.39
CA ASN A 27 -2.11 16.30 1.79
C ASN A 27 -2.02 17.26 0.58
N TYR A 28 -1.41 16.80 -0.52
CA TYR A 28 -1.32 17.61 -1.74
C TYR A 28 -2.68 17.74 -2.43
N LEU A 29 -3.48 16.68 -2.45
CA LEU A 29 -4.78 16.70 -3.14
C LEU A 29 -5.73 17.76 -2.58
N GLY A 30 -5.62 18.11 -1.29
CA GLY A 30 -6.39 19.19 -0.69
C GLY A 30 -6.11 20.54 -1.34
N ILE A 31 -4.83 20.93 -1.44
CA ILE A 31 -4.44 22.20 -2.06
C ILE A 31 -4.66 22.21 -3.57
N ALA A 32 -4.56 21.03 -4.21
CA ALA A 32 -4.78 20.84 -5.64
C ALA A 32 -6.26 20.97 -6.07
N GLY A 33 -7.19 21.14 -5.10
CA GLY A 33 -8.63 21.19 -5.36
C GLY A 33 -9.26 19.83 -5.65
N LEU A 34 -8.62 18.76 -5.20
CA LEU A 34 -9.03 17.35 -5.34
C LEU A 34 -9.22 16.67 -3.99
N GLY A 35 -9.35 17.43 -2.91
CA GLY A 35 -9.43 16.92 -1.56
C GLY A 35 -10.66 16.02 -1.31
N ASP A 36 -11.80 16.32 -1.93
CA ASP A 36 -13.01 15.49 -1.91
C ASP A 36 -12.86 14.16 -2.68
N LYS A 37 -11.81 14.02 -3.48
CA LYS A 37 -11.53 12.86 -4.32
C LYS A 37 -10.42 11.95 -3.78
N ILE A 38 -9.88 12.19 -2.58
CA ILE A 38 -8.80 11.36 -2.00
C ILE A 38 -9.15 9.88 -2.10
N SER A 39 -10.36 9.49 -1.70
CA SER A 39 -10.81 8.11 -1.75
C SER A 39 -10.74 7.50 -3.16
N TRP A 40 -11.01 8.27 -4.21
CA TRP A 40 -10.88 7.80 -5.59
C TRP A 40 -9.43 7.50 -5.98
N PHE A 41 -8.47 8.31 -5.57
CA PHE A 41 -7.06 8.07 -5.85
C PHE A 41 -6.55 6.75 -5.26
N TYR A 42 -7.01 6.38 -4.07
CA TYR A 42 -6.67 5.09 -3.45
C TYR A 42 -7.52 3.95 -4.00
N ALA A 43 -8.79 4.18 -4.34
CA ALA A 43 -9.66 3.19 -4.97
C ALA A 43 -9.15 2.77 -6.35
N ILE A 44 -8.62 3.70 -7.15
CA ILE A 44 -8.00 3.42 -8.46
C ILE A 44 -6.90 2.37 -8.34
N GLN A 45 -6.06 2.44 -7.31
CA GLN A 45 -5.01 1.43 -7.07
C GLN A 45 -5.62 0.04 -6.86
N GLY A 46 -6.71 -0.06 -6.09
CA GLY A 46 -7.44 -1.31 -5.88
C GLY A 46 -8.08 -1.84 -7.17
N ILE A 47 -8.79 -0.99 -7.90
CA ILE A 47 -9.44 -1.35 -9.16
C ILE A 47 -8.43 -1.88 -10.18
N VAL A 48 -7.35 -1.15 -10.37
CA VAL A 48 -6.28 -1.52 -11.31
C VAL A 48 -5.62 -2.84 -10.89
N SER A 49 -5.44 -3.07 -9.59
CA SER A 49 -4.83 -4.29 -9.05
C SER A 49 -5.67 -5.55 -9.30
N ILE A 50 -6.96 -5.42 -9.63
CA ILE A 50 -7.81 -6.56 -9.99
C ILE A 50 -7.41 -7.15 -11.35
N PHE A 51 -7.09 -6.30 -12.34
CA PHE A 51 -6.95 -6.72 -13.73
C PHE A 51 -5.51 -6.67 -14.25
N MET A 52 -4.78 -5.60 -13.95
CA MET A 52 -3.50 -5.31 -14.58
C MET A 52 -2.38 -6.31 -14.28
N PRO A 53 -2.23 -6.86 -13.05
CA PRO A 53 -1.21 -7.87 -12.77
C PRO A 53 -1.38 -9.11 -13.64
N THR A 54 -2.63 -9.56 -13.84
CA THR A 54 -2.93 -10.72 -14.68
C THR A 54 -2.62 -10.45 -16.14
N LEU A 55 -3.02 -9.26 -16.65
CA LEU A 55 -2.76 -8.87 -18.04
C LEU A 55 -1.25 -8.80 -18.31
N MET A 56 -0.48 -8.16 -17.43
CA MET A 56 0.97 -8.06 -17.57
C MET A 56 1.67 -9.40 -17.35
N GLY A 57 1.13 -10.30 -16.51
CA GLY A 57 1.60 -11.66 -16.38
C GLY A 57 1.49 -12.44 -17.70
N ILE A 58 0.37 -12.32 -18.41
CA ILE A 58 0.18 -12.94 -19.74
C ILE A 58 1.19 -12.39 -20.75
N VAL A 59 1.47 -11.09 -20.71
CA VAL A 59 2.46 -10.45 -21.59
C VAL A 59 3.86 -10.96 -21.27
N ALA A 60 4.22 -11.08 -19.99
CA ALA A 60 5.50 -11.59 -19.51
C ALA A 60 5.71 -13.07 -19.92
N ASP A 61 4.66 -13.88 -19.85
CA ASP A 61 4.74 -15.31 -20.17
C ASP A 61 4.90 -15.58 -21.68
N LYS A 62 4.33 -14.71 -22.53
CA LYS A 62 4.21 -14.97 -23.98
C LYS A 62 5.09 -14.12 -24.88
N TYR A 63 5.30 -12.86 -24.54
CA TYR A 63 5.82 -11.88 -25.49
C TYR A 63 7.11 -11.18 -25.09
N ILE A 64 7.25 -10.82 -23.82
CA ILE A 64 8.35 -9.97 -23.34
C ILE A 64 8.97 -10.60 -22.11
N GLN A 65 10.31 -10.64 -22.05
CA GLN A 65 11.01 -11.11 -20.86
C GLN A 65 10.59 -10.32 -19.60
N PRO A 66 10.34 -10.98 -18.45
CA PRO A 66 9.80 -10.32 -17.25
C PRO A 66 10.58 -9.07 -16.80
N GLN A 67 11.92 -9.09 -16.83
CA GLN A 67 12.74 -7.94 -16.43
C GLN A 67 12.64 -6.77 -17.42
N ARG A 68 12.42 -7.04 -18.71
CA ARG A 68 12.19 -5.98 -19.71
C ARG A 68 10.81 -5.39 -19.59
N LEU A 69 9.81 -6.23 -19.34
CA LEU A 69 8.44 -5.78 -19.12
C LEU A 69 8.35 -4.94 -17.84
N LEU A 70 9.03 -5.38 -16.76
CA LEU A 70 9.17 -4.61 -15.52
C LEU A 70 9.71 -3.19 -15.81
N GLY A 71 10.81 -3.12 -16.56
CA GLY A 71 11.38 -1.84 -16.97
C GLY A 71 10.42 -0.98 -17.79
N LEU A 72 9.76 -1.53 -18.81
CA LEU A 72 8.79 -0.78 -19.63
C LEU A 72 7.62 -0.27 -18.80
N CYS A 73 7.08 -1.07 -17.89
CA CYS A 73 6.02 -0.64 -16.97
C CYS A 73 6.49 0.54 -16.12
N HIS A 74 7.72 0.51 -15.60
CA HIS A 74 8.28 1.63 -14.85
C HIS A 74 8.55 2.87 -15.70
N LEU A 75 8.95 2.72 -16.97
CA LEU A 75 9.09 3.85 -17.87
C LEU A 75 7.76 4.60 -18.05
N PHE A 76 6.68 3.86 -18.33
CA PHE A 76 5.36 4.48 -18.53
C PHE A 76 4.80 5.03 -17.21
N ALA A 77 4.87 4.26 -16.11
CA ALA A 77 4.44 4.71 -14.81
C ALA A 77 5.17 6.00 -14.40
N GLY A 78 6.49 6.04 -14.56
CA GLY A 78 7.31 7.21 -14.26
C GLY A 78 6.99 8.41 -15.14
N ALA A 79 6.80 8.21 -16.45
CA ALA A 79 6.45 9.29 -17.36
C ALA A 79 5.11 9.94 -16.99
N PHE A 80 4.08 9.15 -16.66
CA PHE A 80 2.80 9.68 -16.21
C PHE A 80 2.89 10.37 -14.84
N MET A 81 3.72 9.87 -13.94
CA MET A 81 3.95 10.49 -12.63
C MET A 81 4.69 11.83 -12.77
N ILE A 82 5.67 11.92 -13.69
CA ILE A 82 6.31 13.19 -14.06
C ILE A 82 5.28 14.14 -14.70
N GLY A 83 4.33 13.63 -15.46
CA GLY A 83 3.20 14.42 -15.98
C GLY A 83 2.35 15.01 -14.85
N CYS A 84 2.07 14.25 -13.79
CA CYS A 84 1.38 14.76 -12.60
C CYS A 84 2.20 15.87 -11.90
N TRP A 85 3.50 15.67 -11.75
CA TRP A 85 4.40 16.70 -11.24
C TRP A 85 4.37 17.97 -12.09
N TRP A 86 4.46 17.83 -13.42
CA TRP A 86 4.46 18.96 -14.35
C TRP A 86 3.20 19.80 -14.22
N MET A 87 2.04 19.16 -14.13
CA MET A 87 0.76 19.88 -13.92
C MET A 87 0.75 20.67 -12.62
N GLY A 88 1.28 20.10 -11.53
CA GLY A 88 1.42 20.80 -10.26
C GLY A 88 2.42 21.95 -10.32
N TYR A 89 3.52 21.76 -11.03
CA TYR A 89 4.53 22.79 -11.25
C TYR A 89 3.97 23.99 -12.05
N GLU A 90 3.23 23.74 -13.13
CA GLU A 90 2.59 24.79 -13.93
C GLU A 90 1.49 25.54 -13.15
N ALA A 91 0.73 24.83 -12.30
CA ALA A 91 -0.26 25.46 -11.44
C ALA A 91 0.39 26.42 -10.42
N GLY A 92 1.63 26.14 -10.03
CA GLY A 92 2.35 26.85 -9.00
C GLY A 92 2.00 26.40 -7.59
N PHE A 93 2.87 26.75 -6.65
CA PHE A 93 2.71 26.36 -5.25
C PHE A 93 1.45 27.00 -4.63
N GLY A 94 0.68 26.22 -3.89
CA GLY A 94 -0.51 26.71 -3.17
C GLY A 94 -1.75 26.95 -4.05
N ASN A 95 -1.69 26.65 -5.34
CA ASN A 95 -2.79 26.81 -6.28
C ASN A 95 -3.48 25.51 -6.62
N GLU A 96 -4.76 25.60 -7.00
CA GLU A 96 -5.51 24.46 -7.52
C GLU A 96 -5.06 24.11 -8.95
N LEU A 97 -5.17 22.82 -9.29
CA LEU A 97 -4.89 22.34 -10.63
C LEU A 97 -5.90 22.90 -11.65
N PRO A 98 -5.44 23.44 -12.79
CA PRO A 98 -6.34 23.98 -13.82
C PRO A 98 -7.14 22.88 -14.53
N ASN A 99 -6.57 21.68 -14.67
CA ASN A 99 -7.24 20.54 -15.32
C ASN A 99 -7.18 19.29 -14.42
N LYS A 100 -8.13 19.22 -13.48
CA LYS A 100 -8.26 18.12 -12.51
C LYS A 100 -8.49 16.76 -13.19
N SER A 101 -9.25 16.72 -14.28
CA SER A 101 -9.56 15.49 -15.02
C SER A 101 -8.32 14.90 -15.68
N LEU A 102 -7.46 15.72 -16.27
CA LEU A 102 -6.19 15.27 -16.86
C LEU A 102 -5.25 14.72 -15.77
N PHE A 103 -5.17 15.38 -14.62
CA PHE A 103 -4.36 14.89 -13.50
C PHE A 103 -4.83 13.50 -13.02
N ILE A 104 -6.14 13.30 -12.85
CA ILE A 104 -6.72 11.99 -12.50
C ILE A 104 -6.39 10.95 -13.57
N ALA A 105 -6.49 11.29 -14.86
CA ALA A 105 -6.16 10.38 -15.95
C ALA A 105 -4.68 9.98 -15.94
N LEU A 106 -3.76 10.92 -15.78
CA LEU A 106 -2.31 10.65 -15.70
C LEU A 106 -1.99 9.77 -14.49
N TYR A 107 -2.56 10.07 -13.33
CA TYR A 107 -2.39 9.25 -12.13
C TYR A 107 -2.93 7.83 -12.34
N THR A 108 -4.12 7.69 -12.93
CA THR A 108 -4.74 6.39 -13.24
C THR A 108 -3.85 5.56 -14.16
N LEU A 109 -3.31 6.17 -15.22
CA LEU A 109 -2.38 5.52 -16.13
C LEU A 109 -1.07 5.13 -15.43
N SER A 110 -0.53 5.99 -14.58
CA SER A 110 0.64 5.65 -13.77
C SER A 110 0.37 4.42 -12.90
N CYS A 111 -0.76 4.38 -12.17
CA CYS A 111 -1.16 3.23 -11.37
C CYS A 111 -1.36 1.96 -12.22
N ALA A 112 -1.94 2.09 -13.43
CA ALA A 112 -2.18 0.95 -14.30
C ALA A 112 -0.89 0.24 -14.72
N PHE A 113 0.19 0.99 -14.91
CA PHE A 113 1.50 0.42 -15.20
C PHE A 113 2.30 0.04 -13.95
N TYR A 114 2.12 0.76 -12.83
CA TYR A 114 2.86 0.48 -11.60
C TYR A 114 2.33 -0.75 -10.83
N MET A 115 1.01 -0.91 -10.64
CA MET A 115 0.49 -1.99 -9.80
C MET A 115 0.93 -3.40 -10.23
N PRO A 116 1.03 -3.74 -11.53
CA PRO A 116 1.54 -5.04 -11.94
C PRO A 116 3.04 -5.23 -11.66
N THR A 117 3.82 -4.17 -11.49
CA THR A 117 5.27 -4.29 -11.28
C THR A 117 5.61 -4.96 -9.96
N ILE A 118 4.76 -4.85 -8.95
CA ILE A 118 4.92 -5.53 -7.66
C ILE A 118 4.99 -7.06 -7.84
N ALA A 119 4.10 -7.60 -8.67
CA ALA A 119 4.12 -9.03 -9.00
C ALA A 119 5.26 -9.40 -9.96
N LEU A 120 5.55 -8.55 -10.95
CA LEU A 120 6.64 -8.74 -11.89
C LEU A 120 8.01 -8.74 -11.20
N THR A 121 8.24 -7.86 -10.24
CA THR A 121 9.48 -7.80 -9.44
C THR A 121 9.72 -9.11 -8.70
N ASN A 122 8.68 -9.69 -8.09
CA ASN A 122 8.77 -11.01 -7.47
C ASN A 122 9.09 -12.10 -8.52
N THR A 123 8.41 -12.07 -9.67
CA THR A 123 8.64 -13.02 -10.77
C THR A 123 10.08 -12.95 -11.28
N VAL A 124 10.62 -11.75 -11.49
CA VAL A 124 12.01 -11.52 -11.91
C VAL A 124 12.97 -12.09 -10.86
N ALA A 125 12.74 -11.76 -9.58
CA ALA A 125 13.60 -12.23 -8.50
C ALA A 125 13.60 -13.76 -8.40
N PHE A 126 12.42 -14.40 -8.41
CA PHE A 126 12.32 -15.85 -8.34
C PHE A 126 12.93 -16.55 -9.55
N THR A 127 12.72 -16.04 -10.75
CA THR A 127 13.29 -16.60 -11.98
C THR A 127 14.82 -16.55 -11.94
N ILE A 128 15.38 -15.38 -11.63
CA ILE A 128 16.82 -15.19 -11.56
C ILE A 128 17.47 -16.06 -10.46
N LEU A 129 16.85 -16.16 -9.27
CA LEU A 129 17.35 -17.01 -8.19
C LEU A 129 17.38 -18.47 -8.62
N LYS A 130 16.28 -18.99 -9.21
CA LYS A 130 16.19 -20.37 -9.70
C LYS A 130 17.19 -20.67 -10.80
N GLU A 131 17.35 -19.79 -11.78
CA GLU A 131 18.30 -19.97 -12.88
C GLU A 131 19.77 -19.98 -12.41
N ASN A 132 20.05 -19.43 -11.24
CA ASN A 132 21.38 -19.45 -10.62
C ASN A 132 21.52 -20.47 -9.48
N ASN A 133 20.62 -21.47 -9.39
CA ASN A 133 20.61 -22.54 -8.39
C ASN A 133 20.59 -22.00 -6.93
N LEU A 134 19.93 -20.88 -6.69
CA LEU A 134 19.71 -20.29 -5.37
C LEU A 134 18.34 -20.69 -4.84
N ASP A 135 18.24 -20.86 -3.53
CA ASP A 135 17.00 -21.23 -2.85
C ASP A 135 16.09 -20.00 -2.69
N THR A 136 14.94 -20.02 -3.38
CA THR A 136 13.99 -18.91 -3.32
C THR A 136 13.40 -18.73 -1.92
N VAL A 137 13.23 -19.82 -1.14
CA VAL A 137 12.66 -19.73 0.22
C VAL A 137 13.65 -19.10 1.19
N LYS A 138 14.94 -19.40 1.04
CA LYS A 138 16.01 -18.87 1.91
C LYS A 138 16.53 -17.51 1.46
N ASP A 139 16.69 -17.30 0.15
CA ASP A 139 17.43 -16.18 -0.40
C ASP A 139 16.54 -14.97 -0.76
N PHE A 140 15.23 -15.19 -1.03
CA PHE A 140 14.33 -14.11 -1.39
C PHE A 140 13.91 -13.20 -0.21
N PRO A 141 13.59 -13.70 1.01
CA PRO A 141 13.13 -12.85 2.10
C PRO A 141 14.09 -11.69 2.44
N PRO A 142 15.42 -11.88 2.55
CA PRO A 142 16.35 -10.76 2.76
C PRO A 142 16.34 -9.73 1.62
N ILE A 143 16.13 -10.19 0.36
CA ILE A 143 16.00 -9.31 -0.79
C ILE A 143 14.73 -8.46 -0.68
N ARG A 144 13.61 -9.08 -0.30
CA ARG A 144 12.31 -8.43 -0.18
C ARG A 144 12.27 -7.38 0.95
N VAL A 145 12.96 -7.61 2.06
CA VAL A 145 13.08 -6.65 3.17
C VAL A 145 13.67 -5.32 2.70
N LEU A 146 14.61 -5.32 1.73
CA LEU A 146 15.15 -4.09 1.16
C LEU A 146 14.08 -3.25 0.44
N GLY A 147 13.00 -3.86 -0.02
CA GLY A 147 11.83 -3.12 -0.52
C GLY A 147 11.18 -2.27 0.58
N THR A 148 10.94 -2.84 1.75
CA THR A 148 10.41 -2.07 2.90
C THR A 148 11.35 -0.94 3.31
N VAL A 149 12.67 -1.20 3.29
CA VAL A 149 13.67 -0.15 3.54
C VAL A 149 13.59 0.96 2.50
N GLY A 150 13.42 0.63 1.21
CA GLY A 150 13.26 1.61 0.13
C GLY A 150 12.00 2.47 0.31
N PHE A 151 10.88 1.83 0.68
CA PHE A 151 9.64 2.52 0.98
C PHE A 151 9.81 3.53 2.13
N ILE A 152 10.38 3.10 3.25
CA ILE A 152 10.65 3.96 4.42
C ILE A 152 11.62 5.09 4.08
N ALA A 153 12.70 4.79 3.36
CA ALA A 153 13.70 5.79 3.00
C ALA A 153 13.10 6.95 2.19
N THR A 154 12.23 6.64 1.23
CA THR A 154 11.55 7.69 0.44
C THR A 154 10.44 8.40 1.22
N MET A 155 9.73 7.72 2.12
CA MET A 155 8.83 8.40 3.07
C MET A 155 9.58 9.47 3.87
N TRP A 156 10.75 9.12 4.41
CA TRP A 156 11.57 10.06 5.18
C TRP A 156 12.12 11.18 4.32
N PHE A 157 12.56 10.84 3.10
CA PHE A 157 13.04 11.84 2.16
C PHE A 157 11.97 12.89 1.86
N VAL A 158 10.77 12.49 1.43
CA VAL A 158 9.69 13.44 1.09
C VAL A 158 9.14 14.18 2.32
N ASN A 159 9.25 13.58 3.52
CA ASN A 159 8.89 14.25 4.77
C ASN A 159 9.83 15.40 5.10
N CYS A 160 11.13 15.23 4.84
CA CYS A 160 12.16 16.18 5.28
C CYS A 160 12.60 17.15 4.17
N ALA A 161 12.60 16.72 2.92
CA ALA A 161 13.06 17.51 1.79
C ALA A 161 12.08 18.63 1.44
N PHE A 162 12.61 19.82 1.12
CA PHE A 162 11.84 20.96 0.64
C PHE A 162 12.62 21.74 -0.43
N ILE A 163 11.91 22.50 -1.24
CA ILE A 163 12.48 23.49 -2.17
C ILE A 163 11.71 24.79 -1.95
N ASP A 164 12.44 25.85 -1.65
CA ASP A 164 11.93 27.22 -1.54
C ASP A 164 12.82 28.18 -2.32
N ASP A 165 12.58 29.47 -2.15
CA ASP A 165 13.32 30.52 -2.89
C ASP A 165 14.80 30.59 -2.49
N ALA A 166 15.18 30.04 -1.33
CA ALA A 166 16.57 29.89 -0.88
C ALA A 166 17.27 28.64 -1.46
N GLY A 167 16.51 27.70 -2.04
CA GLY A 167 17.02 26.49 -2.68
C GLY A 167 16.50 25.20 -2.06
N PHE A 168 17.25 24.12 -2.31
CA PHE A 168 16.92 22.78 -1.77
C PHE A 168 17.47 22.60 -0.36
N GLY A 169 16.67 22.04 0.54
CA GLY A 169 17.08 21.77 1.91
C GLY A 169 16.32 20.61 2.57
N PHE A 170 16.69 20.33 3.83
CA PHE A 170 16.03 19.33 4.68
C PHE A 170 15.65 19.95 6.03
N THR A 171 14.45 19.66 6.51
CA THR A 171 13.98 20.07 7.83
C THR A 171 12.98 19.11 8.45
N LEU A 172 13.04 18.96 9.78
CA LEU A 172 11.98 18.33 10.58
C LEU A 172 11.00 19.38 11.16
N GLY A 173 11.37 20.66 11.08
CA GLY A 173 10.52 21.78 11.49
C GLY A 173 9.36 22.04 10.52
N GLU A 174 8.61 23.06 10.83
CA GLU A 174 7.52 23.52 9.96
C GLU A 174 8.09 24.12 8.66
N ASN A 175 7.58 23.64 7.53
CA ASN A 175 7.82 24.21 6.21
C ASN A 175 6.71 23.77 5.26
N ALA A 176 6.00 24.73 4.66
CA ALA A 176 4.89 24.47 3.75
C ALA A 176 5.34 23.82 2.44
N ARG A 177 6.59 24.03 2.03
CA ARG A 177 7.15 23.52 0.77
C ARG A 177 7.83 22.14 0.90
N LYS A 178 7.62 21.45 2.02
CA LYS A 178 8.06 20.04 2.12
C LYS A 178 7.42 19.20 1.00
N PHE A 179 8.18 18.27 0.46
CA PHE A 179 7.71 17.43 -0.65
C PHE A 179 6.43 16.67 -0.31
N GLN A 180 6.23 16.27 0.93
CA GLN A 180 5.00 15.60 1.39
C GLN A 180 3.72 16.47 1.24
N TYR A 181 3.83 17.77 1.09
CA TYR A 181 2.69 18.71 0.91
C TYR A 181 2.58 19.22 -0.52
N THR A 182 3.55 18.92 -1.38
CA THR A 182 3.67 19.52 -2.71
C THR A 182 3.63 18.47 -3.82
N TYR A 183 3.53 18.93 -5.06
CA TYR A 183 3.66 18.09 -6.26
C TYR A 183 5.03 17.41 -6.40
N MET A 184 6.04 17.82 -5.63
CA MET A 184 7.40 17.25 -5.70
C MET A 184 7.45 15.76 -5.33
N GLN A 185 6.50 15.23 -4.54
CA GLN A 185 6.37 13.81 -4.27
C GLN A 185 6.21 12.98 -5.55
N PHE A 186 5.48 13.51 -6.56
CA PHE A 186 5.29 12.84 -7.85
C PHE A 186 6.56 12.89 -8.71
N PHE A 187 7.34 13.97 -8.61
CA PHE A 187 8.66 14.05 -9.25
C PHE A 187 9.60 12.98 -8.70
N VAL A 188 9.71 12.87 -7.38
CA VAL A 188 10.56 11.84 -6.73
C VAL A 188 10.15 10.44 -7.18
N SER A 189 8.85 10.12 -7.15
CA SER A 189 8.31 8.85 -7.60
C SER A 189 8.63 8.58 -9.07
N GLY A 190 8.40 9.57 -9.93
CA GLY A 190 8.64 9.48 -11.37
C GLY A 190 10.11 9.24 -11.71
N ILE A 191 11.02 9.98 -11.08
CA ILE A 191 12.47 9.82 -11.29
C ILE A 191 12.95 8.45 -10.81
N LEU A 192 12.52 8.00 -9.63
CA LEU A 192 12.86 6.66 -9.12
C LEU A 192 12.36 5.56 -10.06
N SER A 193 11.16 5.74 -10.64
CA SER A 193 10.60 4.81 -11.62
C SER A 193 11.46 4.75 -12.90
N VAL A 194 11.88 5.90 -13.43
CA VAL A 194 12.79 5.97 -14.59
C VAL A 194 14.17 5.36 -14.26
N VAL A 195 14.68 5.58 -13.05
CA VAL A 195 15.92 4.95 -12.59
C VAL A 195 15.77 3.43 -12.56
N LEU A 196 14.65 2.91 -12.07
CA LEU A 196 14.42 1.47 -12.07
C LEU A 196 14.23 0.91 -13.49
N PHE A 197 13.60 1.65 -14.40
CA PHE A 197 13.58 1.28 -15.82
C PHE A 197 15.00 1.08 -16.36
N ALA A 198 15.89 2.07 -16.18
CA ALA A 198 17.28 1.97 -16.61
C ALA A 198 18.02 0.81 -15.90
N TYR A 199 17.75 0.61 -14.62
CA TYR A 199 18.35 -0.46 -13.82
C TYR A 199 17.95 -1.85 -14.31
N CYS A 200 16.74 -2.04 -14.81
CA CYS A 200 16.26 -3.32 -15.34
C CYS A 200 17.12 -3.86 -16.49
N PHE A 201 17.78 -2.99 -17.28
CA PHE A 201 18.73 -3.42 -18.32
C PHE A 201 20.02 -4.04 -17.75
N THR A 202 20.33 -3.77 -16.49
CA THR A 202 21.50 -4.35 -15.83
C THR A 202 21.24 -5.74 -15.26
N LEU A 203 19.96 -6.14 -15.09
CA LEU A 203 19.58 -7.43 -14.51
C LEU A 203 19.88 -8.59 -15.47
N PRO A 204 20.15 -9.81 -14.94
CA PRO A 204 20.26 -11.00 -15.78
C PRO A 204 18.99 -11.22 -16.61
N GLN A 205 19.17 -11.74 -17.82
CA GLN A 205 18.04 -12.03 -18.69
C GLN A 205 17.28 -13.25 -18.18
N CYS A 206 15.98 -13.10 -17.88
CA CYS A 206 15.11 -14.21 -17.60
C CYS A 206 14.75 -14.96 -18.88
N LYS A 207 14.79 -16.28 -18.87
CA LYS A 207 14.34 -17.09 -20.01
C LYS A 207 12.82 -17.00 -20.12
N LEU A 208 12.32 -16.84 -21.35
CA LEU A 208 10.90 -16.98 -21.63
C LEU A 208 10.54 -18.47 -21.48
N VAL A 209 9.73 -18.78 -20.47
CA VAL A 209 9.18 -20.14 -20.32
C VAL A 209 7.96 -20.22 -21.23
N LYS A 210 8.14 -20.73 -22.44
CA LYS A 210 7.01 -21.08 -23.31
C LYS A 210 6.25 -22.24 -22.65
N LYS A 211 5.17 -21.95 -21.96
CA LYS A 211 4.22 -22.99 -21.55
C LYS A 211 3.59 -23.59 -22.80
N GLU A 212 3.95 -24.80 -23.13
CA GLU A 212 3.28 -25.58 -24.17
C GLU A 212 1.87 -25.94 -23.66
N GLY A 213 0.85 -25.32 -24.29
CA GLY A 213 -0.55 -25.57 -24.04
C GLY A 213 -1.41 -24.34 -24.24
N LYS A 214 -2.58 -24.51 -24.86
CA LYS A 214 -3.60 -23.46 -24.95
C LYS A 214 -4.25 -23.29 -23.57
N VAL A 215 -3.64 -22.48 -22.71
CA VAL A 215 -4.29 -22.04 -21.46
C VAL A 215 -5.46 -21.13 -21.88
N SER A 216 -6.68 -21.46 -21.50
CA SER A 216 -7.84 -20.62 -21.81
C SER A 216 -7.70 -19.25 -21.13
N LEU A 217 -8.28 -18.21 -21.73
CA LEU A 217 -8.26 -16.87 -21.13
C LEU A 217 -8.87 -16.90 -19.72
N ALA A 218 -9.95 -17.65 -19.53
CA ALA A 218 -10.60 -17.87 -18.24
C ALA A 218 -9.67 -18.52 -17.19
N GLU A 219 -8.83 -19.44 -17.63
CA GLU A 219 -7.84 -20.12 -16.78
C GLU A 219 -6.66 -19.17 -16.45
N SER A 220 -6.21 -18.40 -17.44
CA SER A 220 -5.17 -17.36 -17.25
C SER A 220 -5.65 -16.23 -16.31
N LEU A 221 -6.94 -15.89 -16.36
CA LEU A 221 -7.58 -14.91 -15.46
C LEU A 221 -7.92 -15.50 -14.07
N GLY A 222 -7.64 -16.78 -13.85
CA GLY A 222 -7.91 -17.41 -12.54
C GLY A 222 -9.40 -17.61 -12.22
N LEU A 223 -10.29 -17.49 -13.23
CA LEU A 223 -11.75 -17.57 -13.03
C LEU A 223 -12.20 -18.93 -12.45
N ASN A 224 -11.38 -19.97 -12.60
CA ASN A 224 -11.64 -21.28 -12.00
C ASN A 224 -11.69 -21.22 -10.47
N ALA A 225 -11.00 -20.28 -9.84
CA ALA A 225 -11.01 -20.08 -8.40
C ALA A 225 -12.38 -19.64 -7.86
N PHE A 226 -13.22 -19.00 -8.68
CA PHE A 226 -14.58 -18.62 -8.27
C PHE A 226 -15.47 -19.84 -7.95
N LYS A 227 -15.13 -21.03 -8.43
CA LYS A 227 -15.78 -22.28 -8.03
C LYS A 227 -15.65 -22.55 -6.53
N LEU A 228 -14.64 -21.99 -5.86
CA LEU A 228 -14.43 -22.10 -4.41
C LEU A 228 -15.55 -21.47 -3.60
N PHE A 229 -16.27 -20.48 -4.12
CA PHE A 229 -17.46 -19.92 -3.47
C PHE A 229 -18.59 -20.94 -3.26
N LYS A 230 -18.59 -22.08 -3.97
CA LYS A 230 -19.53 -23.17 -3.72
C LYS A 230 -19.26 -23.90 -2.40
N ARG A 231 -18.03 -23.82 -1.88
CA ARG A 231 -17.69 -24.37 -0.56
C ARG A 231 -17.95 -23.29 0.49
N ARG A 232 -18.90 -23.52 1.41
CA ARG A 232 -19.33 -22.55 2.43
C ARG A 232 -18.17 -21.94 3.20
N GLN A 233 -17.16 -22.73 3.58
CA GLN A 233 -16.02 -22.28 4.35
C GLN A 233 -15.16 -21.30 3.54
N MET A 234 -14.90 -21.61 2.26
CA MET A 234 -14.14 -20.74 1.36
C MET A 234 -14.90 -19.47 1.01
N ALA A 235 -16.23 -19.58 0.79
CA ALA A 235 -17.06 -18.40 0.56
C ALA A 235 -17.01 -17.43 1.74
N LEU A 236 -17.18 -17.93 2.97
CA LEU A 236 -17.06 -17.13 4.18
C LEU A 236 -15.67 -16.51 4.31
N PHE A 237 -14.62 -17.29 4.06
CA PHE A 237 -13.26 -16.78 4.10
C PHE A 237 -13.05 -15.60 3.12
N PHE A 238 -13.48 -15.73 1.86
CA PHE A 238 -13.34 -14.67 0.86
C PHE A 238 -14.20 -13.44 1.19
N ILE A 239 -15.41 -13.63 1.75
CA ILE A 239 -16.24 -12.50 2.22
C ILE A 239 -15.53 -11.74 3.34
N PHE A 240 -15.02 -12.45 4.35
CA PHE A 240 -14.28 -11.80 5.44
C PHE A 240 -12.96 -11.19 4.97
N SER A 241 -12.32 -11.75 3.95
CA SER A 241 -11.15 -11.17 3.30
C SER A 241 -11.48 -9.83 2.64
N ALA A 242 -12.63 -9.72 1.98
CA ALA A 242 -13.08 -8.45 1.42
C ALA A 242 -13.44 -7.44 2.53
N LEU A 243 -14.14 -7.86 3.59
CA LEU A 243 -14.48 -6.98 4.73
C LEU A 243 -13.23 -6.47 5.45
N LEU A 244 -12.22 -7.32 5.67
CA LEU A 244 -10.93 -6.87 6.19
C LEU A 244 -10.23 -5.93 5.19
N GLY A 245 -10.28 -6.27 3.91
CA GLY A 245 -9.73 -5.46 2.84
C GLY A 245 -10.25 -4.02 2.87
N MET A 246 -11.48 -3.80 3.34
CA MET A 246 -12.03 -2.46 3.52
C MET A 246 -11.23 -1.59 4.50
N CYS A 247 -10.50 -2.18 5.44
CA CYS A 247 -9.67 -1.43 6.39
C CYS A 247 -8.30 -1.03 5.82
N LEU A 248 -7.80 -1.74 4.80
CA LEU A 248 -6.39 -1.66 4.39
C LEU A 248 -5.94 -0.27 3.92
N GLN A 249 -6.73 0.38 3.06
CA GLN A 249 -6.33 1.65 2.43
C GLN A 249 -6.78 2.89 3.21
N VAL A 250 -7.64 2.73 4.22
CA VAL A 250 -8.19 3.87 4.97
C VAL A 250 -7.07 4.72 5.57
N THR A 251 -6.11 4.10 6.26
CA THR A 251 -5.02 4.87 6.88
C THR A 251 -3.99 5.37 5.87
N ASN A 252 -3.80 4.71 4.74
CA ASN A 252 -2.92 5.23 3.67
C ASN A 252 -3.48 6.54 3.10
N GLY A 253 -4.79 6.63 2.91
CA GLY A 253 -5.44 7.82 2.38
C GLY A 253 -5.64 8.94 3.41
N PHE A 254 -5.98 8.60 4.63
CA PHE A 254 -6.50 9.58 5.59
C PHE A 254 -5.64 9.83 6.82
N ALA A 255 -4.64 8.97 7.14
CA ALA A 255 -3.77 9.23 8.29
C ALA A 255 -2.90 10.48 8.10
N GLY A 256 -2.37 10.72 6.90
CA GLY A 256 -1.63 11.93 6.58
C GLY A 256 -2.48 13.20 6.77
N PRO A 257 -3.61 13.36 6.04
CA PRO A 257 -4.54 14.47 6.24
C PRO A 257 -5.02 14.66 7.68
N PHE A 258 -5.29 13.56 8.40
CA PHE A 258 -5.66 13.61 9.81
C PHE A 258 -4.55 14.20 10.68
N LEU A 259 -3.33 13.69 10.59
CA LEU A 259 -2.22 14.18 11.40
C LEU A 259 -1.87 15.64 11.07
N THR A 260 -1.95 16.04 9.80
CA THR A 260 -1.67 17.40 9.38
C THR A 260 -2.82 18.37 9.70
N SER A 261 -4.05 17.89 9.93
CA SER A 261 -5.17 18.74 10.33
C SER A 261 -4.91 19.46 11.64
N PHE A 262 -4.10 18.89 12.52
CA PHE A 262 -3.69 19.53 13.78
C PHE A 262 -2.87 20.81 13.58
N LYS A 263 -2.31 21.05 12.38
CA LYS A 263 -1.67 22.33 12.05
C LYS A 263 -2.67 23.50 12.01
N GLY A 264 -3.95 23.23 11.77
CA GLY A 264 -5.03 24.19 11.87
C GLY A 264 -5.38 24.59 13.30
N ILE A 265 -4.85 23.92 14.32
CA ILE A 265 -5.08 24.21 15.74
C ILE A 265 -3.82 24.88 16.31
N PRO A 266 -3.89 26.16 16.77
CA PRO A 266 -2.71 26.92 17.20
C PRO A 266 -1.84 26.20 18.25
N GLU A 267 -2.46 25.47 19.18
CA GLU A 267 -1.78 24.69 20.23
C GLU A 267 -0.90 23.58 19.66
N PHE A 268 -1.30 22.97 18.52
CA PHE A 268 -0.64 21.80 17.93
C PHE A 268 0.11 22.10 16.64
N ALA A 269 0.01 23.32 16.11
CA ALA A 269 0.58 23.69 14.81
C ALA A 269 2.08 23.35 14.69
N ASN A 270 2.84 23.57 15.77
CA ASN A 270 4.28 23.28 15.82
C ASN A 270 4.62 21.90 16.36
N SER A 271 3.63 21.01 16.58
CA SER A 271 3.88 19.66 17.08
C SER A 271 4.65 18.82 16.07
N PHE A 272 5.48 17.90 16.59
CA PHE A 272 6.23 16.96 15.75
C PHE A 272 5.31 16.12 14.87
N ALA A 273 4.20 15.61 15.42
CA ALA A 273 3.26 14.75 14.72
C ALA A 273 2.59 15.46 13.53
N ALA A 274 2.16 16.72 13.71
CA ALA A 274 1.52 17.51 12.66
C ALA A 274 2.50 17.87 11.53
N ASN A 275 3.76 18.17 11.86
CA ASN A 275 4.77 18.56 10.88
C ASN A 275 5.50 17.40 10.21
N ASN A 276 5.41 16.19 10.76
CA ASN A 276 6.12 15.01 10.29
C ASN A 276 5.19 13.78 10.18
N ALA A 277 3.98 13.99 9.64
CA ALA A 277 2.96 12.95 9.53
C ALA A 277 3.47 11.71 8.77
N THR A 278 4.17 11.90 7.65
CA THR A 278 4.72 10.81 6.83
C THR A 278 5.82 10.05 7.56
N LEU A 279 6.68 10.74 8.32
CA LEU A 279 7.70 10.10 9.14
C LEU A 279 7.07 9.32 10.29
N LEU A 280 6.05 9.88 10.96
CA LEU A 280 5.35 9.18 12.05
C LEU A 280 4.64 7.93 11.53
N THR A 281 3.96 8.00 10.39
CA THR A 281 3.28 6.84 9.80
C THR A 281 4.25 5.78 9.29
N SER A 282 5.53 6.10 9.02
CA SER A 282 6.54 5.10 8.63
C SER A 282 6.82 4.06 9.73
N ILE A 283 6.49 4.36 11.00
CA ILE A 283 6.53 3.38 12.11
C ILE A 283 5.66 2.17 11.77
N SER A 284 4.57 2.36 11.02
CA SER A 284 3.72 1.27 10.56
C SER A 284 4.48 0.27 9.68
N GLN A 285 5.33 0.75 8.79
CA GLN A 285 6.13 -0.08 7.89
C GLN A 285 7.25 -0.81 8.65
N MET A 286 7.83 -0.16 9.66
CA MET A 286 8.80 -0.83 10.55
C MET A 286 8.13 -1.95 11.36
N SER A 287 6.93 -1.69 11.88
CA SER A 287 6.14 -2.69 12.61
C SER A 287 5.78 -3.87 11.71
N GLU A 288 5.37 -3.62 10.46
CA GLU A 288 5.09 -4.65 9.45
C GLU A 288 6.29 -5.59 9.29
N ALA A 289 7.49 -5.03 9.05
CA ALA A 289 8.70 -5.82 8.90
C ALA A 289 9.01 -6.71 10.13
N CYS A 290 8.78 -6.21 11.34
CA CYS A 290 8.95 -6.98 12.57
C CYS A 290 7.86 -8.05 12.74
N CYS A 291 6.60 -7.72 12.45
CA CYS A 291 5.46 -8.61 12.64
C CYS A 291 5.51 -9.83 11.72
N ILE A 292 5.97 -9.68 10.48
CA ILE A 292 6.16 -10.81 9.55
C ILE A 292 7.04 -11.90 10.19
N LEU A 293 8.10 -11.52 10.88
CA LEU A 293 9.02 -12.47 11.53
C LEU A 293 8.37 -13.20 12.72
N MET A 294 7.34 -12.62 13.33
CA MET A 294 6.65 -13.19 14.49
C MET A 294 5.52 -14.15 14.09
N ILE A 295 5.01 -14.09 12.86
CA ILE A 295 3.86 -14.87 12.40
C ILE A 295 4.04 -16.39 12.60
N PRO A 296 5.19 -17.04 12.28
CA PRO A 296 5.36 -18.47 12.48
C PRO A 296 5.18 -18.89 13.94
N PHE A 297 5.66 -18.07 14.90
CA PHE A 297 5.47 -18.32 16.33
C PHE A 297 3.99 -18.29 16.71
N PHE A 298 3.25 -17.25 16.27
CA PHE A 298 1.83 -17.12 16.59
C PHE A 298 0.99 -18.21 15.92
N LEU A 299 1.26 -18.55 14.67
CA LEU A 299 0.57 -19.64 13.96
C LEU A 299 0.76 -20.99 14.66
N LYS A 300 2.00 -21.31 15.08
CA LYS A 300 2.30 -22.55 15.78
C LYS A 300 1.60 -22.65 17.14
N ARG A 301 1.49 -21.53 17.86
CA ARG A 301 0.92 -21.49 19.21
C ARG A 301 -0.60 -21.39 19.23
N PHE A 302 -1.19 -20.58 18.37
CA PHE A 302 -2.61 -20.21 18.43
C PHE A 302 -3.44 -20.74 17.26
N GLY A 303 -2.80 -21.12 16.16
CA GLY A 303 -3.45 -21.58 14.94
C GLY A 303 -4.03 -20.45 14.09
N ILE A 304 -4.41 -20.78 12.85
CA ILE A 304 -4.77 -19.82 11.80
C ILE A 304 -5.95 -18.91 12.21
N LYS A 305 -7.03 -19.48 12.75
CA LYS A 305 -8.23 -18.69 13.11
C LYS A 305 -7.93 -17.59 14.13
N ILE A 306 -7.16 -17.93 15.17
CA ILE A 306 -6.87 -16.96 16.24
C ILE A 306 -5.93 -15.88 15.71
N VAL A 307 -4.95 -16.23 14.87
CA VAL A 307 -4.05 -15.25 14.25
C VAL A 307 -4.81 -14.29 13.33
N MET A 308 -5.77 -14.79 12.54
CA MET A 308 -6.66 -13.93 11.75
C MET A 308 -7.53 -13.02 12.63
N LEU A 309 -8.04 -13.53 13.76
CA LEU A 309 -8.79 -12.74 14.74
C LEU A 309 -7.93 -11.65 15.38
N MET A 310 -6.67 -11.94 15.71
CA MET A 310 -5.72 -10.94 16.22
C MET A 310 -5.59 -9.79 15.23
N SER A 311 -5.50 -10.07 13.93
CA SER A 311 -5.46 -9.03 12.90
C SER A 311 -6.73 -8.17 12.89
N LEU A 312 -7.91 -8.78 12.90
CA LEU A 312 -9.18 -8.04 12.90
C LEU A 312 -9.31 -7.12 14.11
N PHE A 313 -8.97 -7.61 15.31
CA PHE A 313 -8.96 -6.76 16.52
C PHE A 313 -7.83 -5.72 16.52
N ALA A 314 -6.71 -6.00 15.88
CA ALA A 314 -5.65 -5.03 15.70
C ALA A 314 -6.12 -3.82 14.87
N TRP A 315 -7.00 -4.01 13.86
CA TRP A 315 -7.64 -2.89 13.16
C TRP A 315 -8.53 -2.04 14.08
N VAL A 316 -9.24 -2.67 15.04
CA VAL A 316 -10.01 -1.92 16.04
C VAL A 316 -9.12 -1.01 16.85
N PHE A 317 -7.99 -1.53 17.34
CA PHE A 317 -7.02 -0.74 18.11
C PHE A 317 -6.35 0.34 17.24
N ARG A 318 -6.00 0.01 15.99
CA ARG A 318 -5.39 0.99 15.08
C ARG A 318 -6.26 2.22 14.89
N PHE A 319 -7.53 2.03 14.54
CA PHE A 319 -8.47 3.13 14.38
C PHE A 319 -8.85 3.78 15.72
N GLY A 320 -9.06 2.98 16.77
CA GLY A 320 -9.36 3.48 18.11
C GLY A 320 -8.26 4.38 18.66
N PHE A 321 -6.99 4.00 18.50
CA PHE A 321 -5.86 4.82 18.95
C PHE A 321 -5.74 6.14 18.17
N PHE A 322 -6.03 6.16 16.88
CA PHE A 322 -6.13 7.42 16.14
C PHE A 322 -7.30 8.28 16.64
N GLY A 323 -8.43 7.65 17.00
CA GLY A 323 -9.61 8.38 17.50
C GLY A 323 -9.42 9.03 18.88
N ILE A 324 -8.58 8.47 19.75
CA ILE A 324 -8.31 9.03 21.10
C ILE A 324 -6.99 9.82 21.17
N GLY A 325 -6.12 9.68 20.17
CA GLY A 325 -4.82 10.35 20.13
C GLY A 325 -4.91 11.84 19.83
N ASN A 326 -3.91 12.58 20.28
CA ASN A 326 -3.65 13.96 19.89
C ASN A 326 -2.14 14.22 19.88
N PRO A 327 -1.67 15.35 19.30
CA PRO A 327 -0.23 15.63 19.20
C PRO A 327 0.48 15.93 20.52
N ALA A 328 -0.23 16.26 21.60
CA ALA A 328 0.35 16.52 22.90
C ALA A 328 0.64 15.23 23.68
N MET A 329 1.54 15.31 24.65
CA MET A 329 1.74 14.21 25.60
C MET A 329 0.58 14.18 26.63
N PRO A 330 0.04 12.98 26.96
CA PRO A 330 0.43 11.65 26.50
C PRO A 330 -0.27 11.21 25.18
N GLY A 331 -1.11 12.03 24.56
CA GLY A 331 -1.94 11.68 23.41
C GLY A 331 -1.15 11.18 22.19
N VAL A 332 0.05 11.70 21.94
CA VAL A 332 0.93 11.27 20.84
C VAL A 332 1.35 9.80 20.95
N ILE A 333 1.37 9.23 22.15
CA ILE A 333 1.67 7.81 22.38
C ILE A 333 0.63 6.94 21.64
N PHE A 334 -0.64 7.35 21.61
CA PHE A 334 -1.68 6.62 20.89
C PHE A 334 -1.45 6.62 19.38
N PHE A 335 -0.93 7.71 18.81
CA PHE A 335 -0.53 7.70 17.40
C PHE A 335 0.59 6.69 17.11
N ILE A 336 1.59 6.63 17.99
CA ILE A 336 2.68 5.65 17.88
C ILE A 336 2.13 4.23 18.03
N LEU A 337 1.28 3.97 19.05
CA LEU A 337 0.65 2.67 19.25
C LEU A 337 -0.21 2.25 18.06
N SER A 338 -0.97 3.18 17.47
CA SER A 338 -1.71 2.94 16.24
C SER A 338 -0.78 2.46 15.11
N CYS A 339 0.36 3.10 14.93
CA CYS A 339 1.34 2.71 13.94
C CYS A 339 2.00 1.35 14.25
N VAL A 340 2.31 1.07 15.50
CA VAL A 340 2.90 -0.22 15.92
C VAL A 340 1.93 -1.38 15.72
N VAL A 341 0.65 -1.21 16.02
CA VAL A 341 -0.38 -2.25 15.87
C VAL A 341 -0.63 -2.59 14.39
N TYR A 342 -0.28 -1.70 13.47
CA TYR A 342 -0.50 -1.91 12.03
C TYR A 342 0.14 -3.19 11.48
N GLY A 343 1.35 -3.55 11.90
CA GLY A 343 2.00 -4.78 11.45
C GLY A 343 1.17 -6.03 11.78
N VAL A 344 0.60 -6.10 13.00
CA VAL A 344 -0.32 -7.19 13.37
C VAL A 344 -1.61 -7.10 12.52
N ALA A 345 -2.16 -5.90 12.35
CA ALA A 345 -3.41 -5.69 11.63
C ALA A 345 -3.31 -6.12 10.16
N PHE A 346 -2.20 -5.81 9.51
CA PHE A 346 -1.99 -6.08 8.09
C PHE A 346 -1.52 -7.52 7.83
N ASP A 347 -0.42 -7.93 8.45
CA ASP A 347 0.28 -9.15 8.07
C ASP A 347 -0.36 -10.43 8.62
N PHE A 348 -0.88 -10.39 9.84
CA PHE A 348 -1.41 -11.58 10.48
C PHE A 348 -2.58 -12.20 9.69
N PHE A 349 -3.42 -11.39 9.07
CA PHE A 349 -4.47 -11.91 8.20
C PHE A 349 -3.94 -12.27 6.82
N ASN A 350 -3.13 -11.42 6.19
CA ASN A 350 -2.66 -11.65 4.84
C ASN A 350 -1.82 -12.92 4.72
N VAL A 351 -0.87 -13.12 5.64
CA VAL A 351 -0.01 -14.31 5.62
C VAL A 351 -0.79 -15.56 6.06
N SER A 352 -1.56 -15.46 7.14
CA SER A 352 -2.38 -16.61 7.61
C SER A 352 -3.46 -16.98 6.60
N GLY A 353 -4.06 -16.00 5.93
CA GLY A 353 -5.03 -16.19 4.87
C GLY A 353 -4.43 -16.88 3.65
N GLY A 354 -3.24 -16.46 3.24
CA GLY A 354 -2.49 -17.13 2.19
C GLY A 354 -2.19 -18.61 2.52
N ILE A 355 -1.75 -18.87 3.74
CA ILE A 355 -1.51 -20.25 4.22
C ILE A 355 -2.83 -21.05 4.25
N PHE A 356 -3.92 -20.45 4.73
CA PHE A 356 -5.23 -21.10 4.74
C PHE A 356 -5.69 -21.48 3.33
N VAL A 357 -5.58 -20.58 2.36
CA VAL A 357 -5.90 -20.87 0.96
C VAL A 357 -5.03 -22.00 0.41
N ASP A 358 -3.75 -21.99 0.72
CA ASP A 358 -2.82 -23.01 0.26
C ASP A 358 -3.16 -24.42 0.80
N GLN A 359 -3.61 -24.51 2.06
CA GLN A 359 -4.00 -25.75 2.70
C GLN A 359 -5.36 -26.28 2.25
N GLU A 360 -6.30 -25.38 1.87
CA GLU A 360 -7.68 -25.73 1.54
C GLU A 360 -7.92 -25.97 0.05
N CYS A 361 -6.98 -25.60 -0.81
CA CYS A 361 -7.14 -25.68 -2.26
C CYS A 361 -6.36 -26.83 -2.90
N ASP A 362 -6.97 -27.40 -3.96
CA ASP A 362 -6.30 -28.36 -4.83
C ASP A 362 -5.01 -27.74 -5.43
N PRO A 363 -3.89 -28.46 -5.50
CA PRO A 363 -2.65 -27.97 -6.10
C PRO A 363 -2.81 -27.34 -7.49
N LYS A 364 -3.77 -27.82 -8.29
CA LYS A 364 -4.03 -27.29 -9.64
C LYS A 364 -4.59 -25.89 -9.69
N ILE A 365 -5.25 -25.43 -8.61
CA ILE A 365 -5.91 -24.12 -8.57
C ILE A 365 -5.35 -23.19 -7.47
N LYS A 366 -4.29 -23.60 -6.76
CA LYS A 366 -3.70 -22.82 -5.66
C LYS A 366 -3.33 -21.39 -6.08
N ALA A 367 -2.63 -21.26 -7.20
CA ALA A 367 -2.22 -19.93 -7.70
C ALA A 367 -3.44 -19.02 -8.00
N SER A 368 -4.47 -19.58 -8.65
CA SER A 368 -5.71 -18.86 -8.93
C SER A 368 -6.48 -18.51 -7.64
N ALA A 369 -6.45 -19.39 -6.64
CA ALA A 369 -7.09 -19.14 -5.34
C ALA A 369 -6.37 -18.05 -4.53
N GLN A 370 -5.03 -18.00 -4.58
CA GLN A 370 -4.24 -16.91 -4.00
C GLN A 370 -4.54 -15.58 -4.73
N GLY A 371 -4.63 -15.61 -6.06
CA GLY A 371 -5.04 -14.44 -6.84
C GLY A 371 -6.42 -13.94 -6.45
N LEU A 372 -7.39 -14.86 -6.26
CA LEU A 372 -8.74 -14.51 -5.79
C LEU A 372 -8.71 -13.90 -4.38
N PHE A 373 -7.89 -14.45 -3.47
CA PHE A 373 -7.71 -13.88 -2.14
C PHE A 373 -7.18 -12.44 -2.19
N MET A 374 -6.14 -12.19 -2.98
CA MET A 374 -5.59 -10.85 -3.18
C MET A 374 -6.59 -9.90 -3.86
N MET A 375 -7.37 -10.40 -4.81
CA MET A 375 -8.44 -9.63 -5.44
C MET A 375 -9.53 -9.25 -4.44
N MET A 376 -9.93 -10.15 -3.55
CA MET A 376 -10.94 -9.86 -2.52
C MET A 376 -10.43 -8.87 -1.47
N THR A 377 -9.17 -8.97 -1.03
CA THR A 377 -8.57 -8.06 -0.04
C THR A 377 -8.15 -6.72 -0.65
N ASN A 378 -7.10 -6.75 -1.49
CA ASN A 378 -6.44 -5.54 -2.00
C ASN A 378 -7.16 -4.91 -3.21
N GLY A 379 -7.98 -5.69 -3.92
CA GLY A 379 -8.80 -5.19 -5.02
C GLY A 379 -10.15 -4.68 -4.53
N LEU A 380 -11.09 -5.60 -4.39
CA LEU A 380 -12.50 -5.28 -4.10
C LEU A 380 -12.68 -4.66 -2.72
N GLY A 381 -12.12 -5.30 -1.68
CA GLY A 381 -12.25 -4.83 -0.30
C GLY A 381 -11.66 -3.44 -0.13
N ALA A 382 -10.40 -3.25 -0.55
CA ALA A 382 -9.72 -1.97 -0.47
C ALA A 382 -10.45 -0.86 -1.25
N THR A 383 -10.96 -1.17 -2.45
CA THR A 383 -11.73 -0.20 -3.26
C THR A 383 -13.00 0.25 -2.55
N ILE A 384 -13.85 -0.70 -2.14
CA ILE A 384 -15.13 -0.39 -1.48
C ILE A 384 -14.87 0.34 -0.16
N GLY A 385 -13.91 -0.16 0.63
CA GLY A 385 -13.58 0.42 1.93
C GLY A 385 -13.09 1.85 1.84
N THR A 386 -12.22 2.14 0.87
CA THR A 386 -11.68 3.49 0.66
C THR A 386 -12.76 4.47 0.21
N LEU A 387 -13.62 4.06 -0.73
CA LEU A 387 -14.73 4.91 -1.19
C LEU A 387 -15.71 5.18 -0.04
N THR A 388 -16.09 4.16 0.72
CA THR A 388 -16.97 4.33 1.88
C THR A 388 -16.32 5.21 2.95
N ALA A 389 -15.02 5.05 3.21
CA ALA A 389 -14.30 5.90 4.16
C ALA A 389 -14.26 7.36 3.68
N GLY A 390 -14.10 7.58 2.38
CA GLY A 390 -14.14 8.93 1.81
C GLY A 390 -15.48 9.63 2.03
N GLU A 391 -16.60 8.92 1.81
CA GLU A 391 -17.93 9.47 2.10
C GLU A 391 -18.12 9.82 3.59
N ILE A 392 -17.62 8.95 4.50
CA ILE A 392 -17.67 9.21 5.94
C ILE A 392 -16.83 10.45 6.28
N VAL A 393 -15.59 10.51 5.81
CA VAL A 393 -14.69 11.63 6.11
C VAL A 393 -15.24 12.93 5.52
N ASN A 394 -15.69 12.96 4.27
CA ASN A 394 -16.25 14.14 3.63
C ASN A 394 -17.55 14.64 4.30
N LYS A 395 -18.25 13.76 5.04
CA LYS A 395 -19.44 14.14 5.82
C LYS A 395 -19.09 14.87 7.12
N PHE A 396 -18.00 14.48 7.77
CA PHE A 396 -17.62 15.00 9.10
C PHE A 396 -16.45 15.97 9.07
N CYS A 397 -15.70 16.03 7.96
CA CYS A 397 -14.55 16.89 7.78
C CYS A 397 -14.65 17.68 6.47
N SER A 398 -14.06 18.86 6.46
CA SER A 398 -13.99 19.75 5.29
C SER A 398 -12.59 20.30 5.10
N TRP A 399 -12.24 20.60 3.86
CA TRP A 399 -10.98 21.26 3.53
C TRP A 399 -11.08 22.76 3.83
N GLU A 400 -10.16 23.24 4.65
CA GLU A 400 -10.05 24.65 4.98
C GLU A 400 -8.65 25.17 4.61
N TYR A 401 -8.60 26.45 4.20
CA TYR A 401 -7.36 27.11 3.81
C TYR A 401 -6.82 27.94 4.97
N PHE A 402 -5.52 27.80 5.20
CA PHE A 402 -4.78 28.53 6.22
C PHE A 402 -3.57 29.22 5.60
N ILE A 403 -3.20 30.37 6.15
CA ILE A 403 -1.94 31.04 5.82
C ILE A 403 -0.93 30.68 6.91
N VAL A 404 0.07 29.89 6.55
CA VAL A 404 1.13 29.45 7.45
C VAL A 404 2.47 29.97 6.93
N ASN A 405 3.12 30.83 7.73
CA ASN A 405 4.36 31.52 7.35
C ASN A 405 4.27 32.28 6.01
N GLY A 406 3.13 32.89 5.75
CA GLY A 406 2.88 33.65 4.51
C GLY A 406 2.46 32.82 3.30
N GLU A 407 2.41 31.48 3.43
CA GLU A 407 2.05 30.56 2.35
C GLU A 407 0.69 29.91 2.59
N LYS A 408 -0.07 29.72 1.50
CA LYS A 408 -1.37 29.06 1.53
C LYS A 408 -1.20 27.55 1.67
N GLN A 409 -1.76 26.98 2.73
CA GLN A 409 -1.89 25.55 2.96
C GLN A 409 -3.37 25.16 3.10
N SER A 410 -3.71 23.91 2.87
CA SER A 410 -5.04 23.39 3.16
C SER A 410 -4.97 22.19 4.08
N PHE A 411 -5.87 22.14 5.06
CA PHE A 411 -5.97 21.03 6.00
C PHE A 411 -7.40 20.50 6.02
N LEU A 412 -7.54 19.21 6.19
CA LEU A 412 -8.83 18.55 6.31
C LEU A 412 -9.25 18.56 7.78
N VAL A 413 -10.03 19.55 8.16
CA VAL A 413 -10.46 19.79 9.55
C VAL A 413 -11.89 19.29 9.79
N GLY A 414 -12.18 18.86 11.01
CA GLY A 414 -13.52 18.41 11.39
C GLY A 414 -13.51 17.37 12.51
N ASP A 415 -14.60 16.60 12.60
CA ASP A 415 -14.78 15.56 13.63
C ASP A 415 -14.10 14.24 13.23
N TRP A 416 -12.77 14.25 13.29
CA TRP A 416 -11.97 13.05 13.04
C TRP A 416 -12.20 11.94 14.05
N GLN A 417 -12.59 12.28 15.28
CA GLN A 417 -12.87 11.30 16.32
C GLN A 417 -14.03 10.39 15.90
N THR A 418 -15.13 10.98 15.44
CA THR A 418 -16.28 10.23 14.91
C THR A 418 -15.88 9.38 13.70
N CYS A 419 -15.05 9.88 12.78
CA CYS A 419 -14.57 9.10 11.64
C CYS A 419 -13.80 7.85 12.11
N TRP A 420 -12.79 8.02 12.97
CA TRP A 420 -11.96 6.91 13.43
C TRP A 420 -12.74 5.88 14.26
N PHE A 421 -13.65 6.32 15.12
CA PHE A 421 -14.51 5.40 15.88
C PHE A 421 -15.52 4.68 14.99
N THR A 422 -15.98 5.29 13.91
CA THR A 422 -16.84 4.60 12.92
C THR A 422 -16.05 3.47 12.26
N PHE A 423 -14.80 3.70 11.85
CA PHE A 423 -13.94 2.66 11.28
C PHE A 423 -13.59 1.58 12.31
N ALA A 424 -13.32 1.95 13.57
CA ALA A 424 -13.07 1.00 14.65
C ALA A 424 -14.29 0.13 14.94
N THR A 425 -15.49 0.71 14.96
CA THR A 425 -16.76 -0.02 15.15
C THR A 425 -17.00 -1.01 14.02
N PHE A 426 -16.77 -0.60 12.76
CA PHE A 426 -16.85 -1.51 11.61
C PHE A 426 -15.91 -2.71 11.80
N ALA A 427 -14.62 -2.47 12.10
CA ALA A 427 -13.65 -3.52 12.33
C ALA A 427 -14.04 -4.44 13.49
N LEU A 428 -14.60 -3.88 14.58
CA LEU A 428 -15.10 -4.65 15.73
C LEU A 428 -16.24 -5.58 15.34
N VAL A 429 -17.22 -5.08 14.61
CA VAL A 429 -18.36 -5.89 14.13
C VAL A 429 -17.87 -7.02 13.24
N VAL A 430 -16.98 -6.73 12.30
CA VAL A 430 -16.39 -7.77 11.42
C VAL A 430 -15.61 -8.80 12.24
N GLY A 431 -14.82 -8.37 13.22
CA GLY A 431 -14.09 -9.28 14.12
C GLY A 431 -15.00 -10.21 14.93
N ILE A 432 -16.07 -9.67 15.51
CA ILE A 432 -17.07 -10.46 16.26
C ILE A 432 -17.77 -11.46 15.33
N LEU A 433 -18.24 -11.02 14.16
CA LEU A 433 -18.88 -11.89 13.18
C LEU A 433 -17.94 -13.00 12.72
N PHE A 434 -16.68 -12.68 12.45
CA PHE A 434 -15.67 -13.69 12.10
C PHE A 434 -15.47 -14.71 13.21
N ALA A 435 -15.38 -14.28 14.46
CA ALA A 435 -15.19 -15.18 15.61
C ALA A 435 -16.33 -16.20 15.72
N ILE A 436 -17.57 -15.77 15.47
CA ILE A 436 -18.79 -16.59 15.60
C ILE A 436 -18.96 -17.50 14.37
N VAL A 437 -18.83 -16.93 13.18
CA VAL A 437 -19.26 -17.60 11.93
C VAL A 437 -18.14 -18.45 11.32
N PHE A 438 -16.88 -17.98 11.38
CA PHE A 438 -15.76 -18.69 10.77
C PHE A 438 -15.26 -19.82 11.67
N LYS A 439 -15.52 -21.05 11.25
CA LYS A 439 -15.07 -22.28 11.94
C LYS A 439 -14.26 -23.14 10.97
N PRO A 440 -12.93 -22.98 10.90
CA PRO A 440 -12.09 -23.84 10.07
C PRO A 440 -12.12 -25.28 10.62
N GLU A 441 -12.12 -26.25 9.71
CA GLU A 441 -11.92 -27.65 10.08
C GLU A 441 -10.54 -27.79 10.72
N LYS A 442 -10.46 -28.53 11.82
CA LYS A 442 -9.19 -28.85 12.49
C LYS A 442 -8.40 -29.83 11.64
N LYS A 443 -7.66 -29.37 10.65
CA LYS A 443 -6.60 -30.16 10.02
C LYS A 443 -5.32 -30.02 10.85
N PRO A 444 -4.58 -31.13 11.14
CA PRO A 444 -3.27 -31.01 11.75
C PRO A 444 -2.41 -30.13 10.85
N ILE A 445 -1.74 -29.15 11.42
CA ILE A 445 -0.72 -28.39 10.70
C ILE A 445 0.38 -29.40 10.35
N GLU A 446 0.43 -29.85 9.09
CA GLU A 446 1.57 -30.61 8.61
C GLU A 446 2.82 -29.82 8.96
N LYS A 447 3.76 -30.48 9.63
CA LYS A 447 5.01 -29.87 10.07
C LYS A 447 5.62 -29.13 8.89
N ILE A 448 5.73 -27.81 9.01
CA ILE A 448 6.58 -27.01 8.13
C ILE A 448 8.00 -27.52 8.43
N THR A 449 8.42 -28.52 7.66
CA THR A 449 9.80 -29.00 7.66
C THR A 449 10.62 -27.92 6.98
N HIS A 450 11.52 -27.35 7.77
CA HIS A 450 12.51 -26.35 7.40
C HIS A 450 13.47 -26.81 6.32
#